data_cd84de395c1cdf85251d3af1bd2cbe4f
#
_entry.id   cd84de395c1cdf85251d3af1bd2cbe4f
#
_cell.length_a   1.000
_cell.length_b   1.000
_cell.length_c   1.000
_cell.angle_alpha   90.00
_cell.angle_beta   90.00
_cell.angle_gamma   90.00
#
_symmetry.space_group_name_H-M   'P 1'
#
loop_
_entity.id
_entity.type
_entity.pdbx_description
1 polymer ?
#
loop_
_entity_poly.entity_id
_entity_poly.type
_entity_poly.pdbx_seq_one_letter_code
_entity_poly.pdbx_strand_id
1 'polypeptide(L)'
;MNFLEHQVKGLARFLVDEDLLADRLRIHISQVEPGARSHAPHTHDGVEAFYMLEGEGTLEIDGERCLIRMNEAVVFDPTKLHGLVNTGASAMRYVVIIGHEP
;
A
#
# COMPACT_ATOMS: atom_id res chain seq x y z
N MET A 1 16.59 -7.33 22.63
CA MET A 1 16.00 -7.02 21.32
C MET A 1 16.17 -5.53 21.03
N ASN A 2 16.75 -5.22 19.90
CA ASN A 2 16.97 -3.82 19.49
C ASN A 2 16.20 -3.54 18.22
N PHE A 3 15.59 -2.35 18.18
CA PHE A 3 14.91 -1.85 17.00
C PHE A 3 15.64 -0.66 16.41
N LEU A 4 15.71 -0.61 15.09
CA LEU A 4 16.20 0.56 14.35
C LEU A 4 15.00 1.35 13.87
N GLU A 5 15.07 2.66 13.99
CA GLU A 5 14.00 3.54 13.54
C GLU A 5 14.27 4.01 12.12
N HIS A 6 13.25 3.94 11.27
CA HIS A 6 13.28 4.38 9.89
C HIS A 6 12.23 5.47 9.66
N GLN A 7 12.53 6.41 8.79
CA GLN A 7 11.59 7.43 8.36
C GLN A 7 10.77 6.88 7.19
N VAL A 8 9.45 6.76 7.39
CA VAL A 8 8.54 6.20 6.41
C VAL A 8 7.32 7.09 6.25
N LYS A 9 6.91 7.28 5.01
CA LYS A 9 5.76 8.10 4.66
C LYS A 9 4.49 7.69 5.43
N GLY A 10 3.89 8.67 6.08
CA GLY A 10 2.61 8.48 6.77
C GLY A 10 2.70 7.85 8.15
N LEU A 11 3.85 7.37 8.56
CA LEU A 11 4.05 6.77 9.87
C LEU A 11 4.75 7.74 10.82
N ALA A 12 4.24 7.86 12.04
CA ALA A 12 4.88 8.65 13.08
C ALA A 12 6.18 8.00 13.54
N ARG A 13 6.22 6.67 13.50
CA ARG A 13 7.37 5.89 13.94
C ARG A 13 7.33 4.52 13.30
N PHE A 14 8.44 4.10 12.68
CA PHE A 14 8.57 2.77 12.09
C PHE A 14 9.81 2.09 12.65
N LEU A 15 9.60 1.01 13.38
CA LEU A 15 10.66 0.27 14.05
C LEU A 15 10.83 -1.10 13.39
N VAL A 16 12.06 -1.44 13.08
CA VAL A 16 12.42 -2.74 12.51
C VAL A 16 13.48 -3.39 13.41
N ASP A 17 13.27 -4.65 13.76
CA ASP A 17 14.26 -5.44 14.49
C ASP A 17 15.60 -5.40 13.74
N GLU A 18 16.68 -5.12 14.46
CA GLU A 18 18.02 -4.98 13.84
C GLU A 18 18.50 -6.25 13.14
N ASP A 19 17.94 -7.42 13.52
CA ASP A 19 18.29 -8.70 12.92
C ASP A 19 17.55 -9.01 11.62
N LEU A 20 16.64 -8.13 11.20
CA LEU A 20 15.87 -8.27 9.97
C LEU A 20 16.35 -7.31 8.90
N LEU A 21 16.20 -7.71 7.63
CA LEU A 21 16.39 -6.79 6.52
C LEU A 21 15.20 -5.83 6.46
N ALA A 22 15.47 -4.55 6.38
CA ALA A 22 14.43 -3.51 6.47
C ALA A 22 13.42 -3.58 5.31
N ASP A 23 13.79 -4.15 4.17
CA ASP A 23 12.94 -4.26 2.99
C ASP A 23 12.16 -5.57 2.88
N ARG A 24 12.29 -6.47 3.87
CA ARG A 24 11.52 -7.73 3.91
C ARG A 24 10.03 -7.48 4.02
N LEU A 25 9.64 -6.47 4.78
CA LEU A 25 8.26 -6.06 4.93
C LEU A 25 8.22 -4.53 4.98
N ARG A 26 7.67 -3.92 3.95
CA ARG A 26 7.53 -2.46 3.87
C ARG A 26 6.12 -2.06 4.23
N ILE A 27 6.00 -1.01 5.02
CA ILE A 27 4.70 -0.46 5.41
C ILE A 27 4.77 1.05 5.28
N HIS A 28 3.80 1.64 4.59
CA HIS A 28 3.66 3.10 4.57
C HIS A 28 2.18 3.46 4.41
N ILE A 29 1.85 4.74 4.61
CA ILE A 29 0.49 5.24 4.44
C ILE A 29 0.50 6.31 3.36
N SER A 30 -0.44 6.19 2.42
CA SER A 30 -0.67 7.16 1.36
C SER A 30 -2.02 7.82 1.54
N GLN A 31 -2.12 9.08 1.12
CA GLN A 31 -3.37 9.82 1.05
C GLN A 31 -3.48 10.44 -0.34
N VAL A 32 -4.65 10.27 -0.97
CA VAL A 32 -4.87 10.65 -2.36
C VAL A 32 -6.24 11.31 -2.49
N GLU A 33 -6.27 12.44 -3.18
CA GLU A 33 -7.50 13.19 -3.43
C GLU A 33 -8.39 12.48 -4.46
N PRO A 34 -9.70 12.80 -4.52
CA PRO A 34 -10.61 12.21 -5.49
C PRO A 34 -10.11 12.33 -6.93
N GLY A 35 -10.22 11.27 -7.69
CA GLY A 35 -9.81 11.19 -9.09
C GLY A 35 -8.31 11.02 -9.31
N ALA A 36 -7.49 11.08 -8.26
CA ALA A 36 -6.05 11.01 -8.38
C ALA A 36 -5.50 9.63 -8.04
N ARG A 37 -4.21 9.43 -8.34
CA ARG A 37 -3.40 8.25 -8.00
C ARG A 37 -2.16 8.72 -7.27
N SER A 38 -1.59 7.89 -6.40
CA SER A 38 -0.29 8.21 -5.80
C SER A 38 0.85 8.02 -6.80
N HIS A 39 0.68 7.13 -7.78
CA HIS A 39 1.63 6.91 -8.88
C HIS A 39 0.94 6.19 -10.03
N ALA A 40 1.56 6.22 -11.22
CA ALA A 40 1.07 5.50 -12.38
C ALA A 40 1.06 3.98 -12.13
N PRO A 41 0.20 3.23 -12.83
CA PRO A 41 0.24 1.76 -12.75
C PRO A 41 1.64 1.22 -13.05
N HIS A 42 2.05 0.20 -12.29
CA HIS A 42 3.39 -0.37 -12.37
C HIS A 42 3.38 -1.85 -12.00
N THR A 43 4.57 -2.47 -12.06
CA THR A 43 4.80 -3.83 -11.60
C THR A 43 6.04 -3.86 -10.72
N HIS A 44 6.07 -4.80 -9.76
CA HIS A 44 7.25 -5.09 -8.96
C HIS A 44 7.12 -6.48 -8.34
N ASP A 45 8.19 -6.98 -7.75
CA ASP A 45 8.19 -8.28 -7.08
C ASP A 45 7.50 -8.21 -5.72
N GLY A 46 7.26 -9.38 -5.16
CA GLY A 46 6.74 -9.54 -3.80
C GLY A 46 5.27 -9.89 -3.74
N VAL A 47 4.69 -9.62 -2.59
CA VAL A 47 3.24 -9.69 -2.34
C VAL A 47 2.84 -8.34 -1.77
N GLU A 48 1.72 -7.80 -2.23
CA GLU A 48 1.27 -6.49 -1.79
C GLU A 48 -0.14 -6.54 -1.22
N ALA A 49 -0.38 -5.69 -0.22
CA ALA A 49 -1.71 -5.50 0.36
C ALA A 49 -2.02 -4.03 0.50
N PHE A 50 -3.29 -3.69 0.31
CA PHE A 50 -3.85 -2.41 0.69
C PHE A 50 -4.88 -2.61 1.79
N TYR A 51 -4.85 -1.74 2.79
CA TYR A 51 -5.89 -1.64 3.81
C TYR A 51 -6.44 -0.21 3.79
N MET A 52 -7.72 -0.06 3.48
CA MET A 52 -8.35 1.26 3.37
C MET A 52 -8.72 1.79 4.76
N LEU A 53 -8.08 2.89 5.18
CA LEU A 53 -8.34 3.54 6.46
C LEU A 53 -9.52 4.51 6.37
N GLU A 54 -9.57 5.29 5.29
CA GLU A 54 -10.60 6.32 5.08
C GLU A 54 -10.90 6.41 3.60
N GLY A 55 -12.17 6.66 3.27
CA GLY A 55 -12.61 6.80 1.88
C GLY A 55 -12.72 5.47 1.16
N GLU A 56 -12.60 5.51 -0.16
CA GLU A 56 -12.66 4.34 -1.01
C GLU A 56 -11.84 4.53 -2.27
N GLY A 57 -11.42 3.43 -2.87
CA GLY A 57 -10.65 3.47 -4.11
C GLY A 57 -10.89 2.21 -4.93
N THR A 58 -10.41 2.23 -6.17
CA THR A 58 -10.52 1.10 -7.07
C THR A 58 -9.13 0.59 -7.44
N LEU A 59 -8.85 -0.65 -7.09
CA LEU A 59 -7.66 -1.35 -7.55
C LEU A 59 -7.91 -1.82 -8.98
N GLU A 60 -7.01 -1.43 -9.87
CA GLU A 60 -6.98 -1.93 -11.24
C GLU A 60 -5.80 -2.89 -11.34
N ILE A 61 -6.07 -4.12 -11.75
CA ILE A 61 -5.03 -5.15 -11.85
C ILE A 61 -5.30 -6.01 -13.09
N ASP A 62 -4.35 -6.03 -14.03
CA ASP A 62 -4.45 -6.76 -15.30
C ASP A 62 -5.79 -6.55 -16.03
N GLY A 63 -6.27 -5.28 -16.03
CA GLY A 63 -7.52 -4.93 -16.69
C GLY A 63 -8.79 -5.21 -15.89
N GLU A 64 -8.67 -5.86 -14.74
CA GLU A 64 -9.79 -6.06 -13.83
C GLU A 64 -9.84 -4.95 -12.79
N ARG A 65 -11.00 -4.74 -12.18
CA ARG A 65 -11.22 -3.68 -11.21
C ARG A 65 -11.84 -4.24 -9.94
N CYS A 66 -11.34 -3.78 -8.78
CA CYS A 66 -11.83 -4.18 -7.48
C CYS A 66 -12.01 -2.93 -6.60
N LEU A 67 -13.24 -2.66 -6.18
CA LEU A 67 -13.54 -1.55 -5.28
C LEU A 67 -13.14 -1.94 -3.85
N ILE A 68 -12.41 -1.05 -3.18
CA ILE A 68 -11.97 -1.21 -1.79
C ILE A 68 -12.55 -0.07 -0.99
N ARG A 69 -13.33 -0.39 0.04
CA ARG A 69 -13.95 0.58 0.94
C ARG A 69 -13.25 0.62 2.29
N MET A 70 -13.67 1.56 3.13
CA MET A 70 -13.13 1.72 4.48
C MET A 70 -13.18 0.40 5.27
N ASN A 71 -12.07 0.08 5.94
CA ASN A 71 -11.85 -1.14 6.73
C ASN A 71 -11.83 -2.44 5.90
N GLU A 72 -11.68 -2.33 4.60
CA GLU A 72 -11.45 -3.49 3.73
C GLU A 72 -9.98 -3.57 3.33
N ALA A 73 -9.53 -4.79 3.10
CA ALA A 73 -8.17 -5.05 2.65
C ALA A 73 -8.19 -5.97 1.43
N VAL A 74 -7.17 -5.83 0.59
CA VAL A 74 -6.94 -6.70 -0.56
C VAL A 74 -5.47 -7.10 -0.58
N VAL A 75 -5.21 -8.37 -0.85
CA VAL A 75 -3.86 -8.88 -1.07
C VAL A 75 -3.77 -9.32 -2.53
N PHE A 76 -2.74 -8.87 -3.23
CA PHE A 76 -2.62 -9.14 -4.66
C PHE A 76 -1.18 -9.38 -5.06
N ASP A 77 -1.02 -9.90 -6.28
CA ASP A 77 0.27 -10.18 -6.90
C ASP A 77 0.76 -8.94 -7.65
N PRO A 78 1.76 -8.21 -7.12
CA PRO A 78 2.23 -6.97 -7.72
C PRO A 78 3.10 -7.16 -8.98
N THR A 79 3.38 -8.42 -9.37
CA THR A 79 4.04 -8.67 -10.66
C THR A 79 3.09 -8.44 -11.83
N LYS A 80 1.78 -8.40 -11.56
CA LYS A 80 0.75 -7.99 -12.52
C LYS A 80 0.64 -6.48 -12.52
N LEU A 81 0.37 -5.89 -13.69
CA LEU A 81 0.22 -4.44 -13.80
C LEU A 81 -0.93 -3.96 -12.92
N HIS A 82 -0.64 -3.08 -11.99
CA HIS A 82 -1.62 -2.64 -11.00
C HIS A 82 -1.49 -1.16 -10.67
N GLY A 83 -2.59 -0.59 -10.21
CA GLY A 83 -2.65 0.77 -9.72
C GLY A 83 -3.92 0.98 -8.91
N LEU A 84 -3.87 1.92 -7.98
CA LEU A 84 -5.01 2.30 -7.15
C LEU A 84 -5.40 3.74 -7.47
N VAL A 85 -6.68 3.94 -7.78
CA VAL A 85 -7.22 5.26 -8.06
C VAL A 85 -8.32 5.58 -7.06
N ASN A 86 -8.36 6.83 -6.58
CA ASN A 86 -9.45 7.28 -5.74
C ASN A 86 -10.70 7.51 -6.60
N THR A 87 -11.65 6.60 -6.50
CA THR A 87 -12.93 6.67 -7.22
C THR A 87 -14.07 7.17 -6.34
N GLY A 88 -13.76 7.56 -5.11
CA GLY A 88 -14.72 8.09 -4.16
C GLY A 88 -14.88 9.60 -4.26
N ALA A 89 -15.67 10.16 -3.36
CA ALA A 89 -16.01 11.60 -3.32
C ALA A 89 -15.14 12.37 -2.31
N SER A 90 -14.35 11.70 -1.50
CA SER A 90 -13.47 12.32 -0.50
C SER A 90 -12.06 11.73 -0.59
N ALA A 91 -11.11 12.31 0.13
CA ALA A 91 -9.74 11.78 0.17
C ALA A 91 -9.75 10.32 0.63
N MET A 92 -8.95 9.48 -0.01
CA MET A 92 -8.71 8.13 0.49
C MET A 92 -7.38 8.08 1.20
N ARG A 93 -7.33 7.35 2.31
CA ARG A 93 -6.12 7.13 3.09
C ARG A 93 -5.96 5.64 3.33
N TYR A 94 -4.82 5.08 2.97
CA TYR A 94 -4.65 3.63 3.00
C TYR A 94 -3.24 3.23 3.38
N VAL A 95 -3.15 2.04 3.99
CA VAL A 95 -1.89 1.40 4.35
C VAL A 95 -1.45 0.56 3.17
N VAL A 96 -0.19 0.72 2.77
CA VAL A 96 0.47 -0.12 1.78
C VAL A 96 1.41 -1.06 2.52
N ILE A 97 1.29 -2.35 2.27
CA ILE A 97 2.14 -3.39 2.85
C ILE A 97 2.73 -4.20 1.71
N ILE A 98 4.05 -4.29 1.65
CA ILE A 98 4.76 -5.05 0.62
C ILE A 98 5.73 -6.01 1.31
N GLY A 99 5.52 -7.30 1.08
CA GLY A 99 6.38 -8.35 1.57
C GLY A 99 7.29 -8.88 0.46
N HIS A 100 8.52 -9.19 0.80
CA HIS A 100 9.48 -9.78 -0.11
C HIS A 100 10.01 -11.09 0.48
N GLU A 101 10.20 -12.08 -0.38
CA GLU A 101 10.87 -13.32 -0.02
C GLU A 101 12.33 -13.02 0.34
N PRO A 102 12.94 -13.81 1.26
CA PRO A 102 14.34 -13.65 1.60
C PRO A 102 15.28 -14.02 0.46
#